data_9c9205d1cf1029c07607d4f2f91e84ab
#
_entry.id   9c9205d1cf1029c07607d4f2f91e84ab
#
_cell.length_a   1.000
_cell.length_b   1.000
_cell.length_c   1.000
_cell.angle_alpha   90.00
_cell.angle_beta   90.00
_cell.angle_gamma   90.00
#
_symmetry.space_group_name_H-M   'P 1'
#
loop_
_entity.id
_entity.type
_entity.pdbx_description
1 polymer ?
#
loop_
_entity_poly.entity_id
_entity_poly.type
_entity_poly.pdbx_seq_one_letter_code
_entity_poly.pdbx_strand_id
1 'polypeptide(L)'
;MASRIRFAPNRLVLTSIASFLVLFVLFHSFEPRKRAWSCKTLSSCLGGNHPPTYKHWDGVPLDMVIGQTEKTLNDGTILYTQHIMNTNPDILFLVLARDEHSWSQDFRSTRRTVYDFLDLVVSTNLDLTRVTLGFMTSSRDEFETMKKALVPLPFGRVALYYRENDGGGAASQIAYEDRHLPEVQRKRRALIASARNYLMLRSLQDESHVIWVDADIVEFSPGVLQAMIAQSEKRVDAGIITALCKQTITPNYDKNAWTVNRKVPLLMNPVADADMEKAADQLVETRTYLDEIVKGTTNDDLLPVDSVGGTILYMKAGLIRQGIDFPTNYVVGTTWSHEGWVGIESEGICYVASHLDGGGCFVLGGSHHVRHADWS
;
A
#
# COMPACT_ATOMS: atom_id res chain seq x y z
N MET A 1 -30.80 59.63 -54.26
CA MET A 1 -29.40 59.51 -53.74
C MET A 1 -29.34 58.27 -52.81
N ALA A 2 -28.78 57.17 -53.36
CA ALA A 2 -28.66 55.91 -52.65
C ALA A 2 -27.20 55.69 -52.23
N SER A 3 -26.92 55.72 -50.96
CA SER A 3 -25.60 55.51 -50.35
C SER A 3 -25.32 53.99 -50.26
N ARG A 4 -24.33 53.49 -51.00
CA ARG A 4 -23.84 52.12 -50.85
C ARG A 4 -22.82 52.07 -49.72
N ILE A 5 -23.19 51.33 -48.62
CA ILE A 5 -22.26 50.97 -47.55
C ILE A 5 -21.47 49.74 -48.00
N ARG A 6 -20.16 49.86 -48.15
CA ARG A 6 -19.24 48.74 -48.37
C ARG A 6 -18.79 48.21 -47.00
N PHE A 7 -19.15 46.97 -46.69
CA PHE A 7 -18.57 46.23 -45.55
C PHE A 7 -17.20 45.68 -45.97
N ALA A 8 -16.16 46.11 -45.28
CA ALA A 8 -14.84 45.47 -45.37
C ALA A 8 -14.82 44.28 -44.38
N PRO A 9 -14.33 43.09 -44.79
CA PRO A 9 -14.27 41.96 -43.87
C PRO A 9 -13.24 42.23 -42.78
N ASN A 10 -13.68 42.09 -41.53
CA ASN A 10 -12.88 42.33 -40.34
C ASN A 10 -11.72 41.32 -40.26
N ARG A 11 -10.46 41.79 -40.37
CA ARG A 11 -9.23 40.97 -40.28
C ARG A 11 -9.18 40.13 -38.97
N LEU A 12 -9.85 40.56 -37.92
CA LEU A 12 -9.96 39.85 -36.64
C LEU A 12 -10.73 38.50 -36.76
N VAL A 13 -11.73 38.40 -37.61
CA VAL A 13 -12.50 37.15 -37.79
C VAL A 13 -11.69 36.11 -38.57
N LEU A 14 -10.89 36.51 -39.54
CA LEU A 14 -10.03 35.58 -40.28
C LEU A 14 -8.88 35.01 -39.46
N THR A 15 -8.31 35.79 -38.53
CA THR A 15 -7.26 35.31 -37.61
C THR A 15 -7.81 34.33 -36.58
N SER A 16 -9.04 34.55 -36.10
CA SER A 16 -9.68 33.61 -35.12
C SER A 16 -10.00 32.24 -35.75
N ILE A 17 -10.45 32.22 -37.02
CA ILE A 17 -10.75 30.98 -37.75
C ILE A 17 -9.45 30.19 -38.05
N ALA A 18 -8.38 30.88 -38.44
CA ALA A 18 -7.08 30.26 -38.67
C ALA A 18 -6.48 29.65 -37.38
N SER A 19 -6.60 30.34 -36.26
CA SER A 19 -6.14 29.82 -34.95
C SER A 19 -6.94 28.62 -34.50
N PHE A 20 -8.25 28.57 -34.75
CA PHE A 20 -9.11 27.42 -34.42
C PHE A 20 -8.79 26.21 -35.30
N LEU A 21 -8.51 26.40 -36.57
CA LEU A 21 -8.10 25.34 -37.49
C LEU A 21 -6.72 24.75 -37.14
N VAL A 22 -5.78 25.57 -36.73
CA VAL A 22 -4.45 25.10 -36.26
C VAL A 22 -4.57 24.30 -34.96
N LEU A 23 -5.37 24.77 -34.02
CA LEU A 23 -5.66 24.03 -32.78
C LEU A 23 -6.38 22.70 -33.07
N PHE A 24 -7.35 22.69 -33.98
CA PHE A 24 -8.09 21.48 -34.34
C PHE A 24 -7.19 20.45 -35.05
N VAL A 25 -6.28 20.88 -35.93
CA VAL A 25 -5.29 19.99 -36.55
C VAL A 25 -4.26 19.50 -35.54
N LEU A 26 -3.82 20.32 -34.60
CA LEU A 26 -2.93 19.88 -33.51
C LEU A 26 -3.62 18.87 -32.59
N PHE A 27 -4.90 19.07 -32.27
CA PHE A 27 -5.65 18.11 -31.43
C PHE A 27 -5.95 16.78 -32.14
N HIS A 28 -6.17 16.78 -33.46
CA HIS A 28 -6.42 15.57 -34.25
C HIS A 28 -5.16 14.89 -34.75
N SER A 29 -4.00 15.57 -34.74
CA SER A 29 -2.71 14.94 -35.03
C SER A 29 -2.08 14.24 -33.83
N PHE A 30 -2.61 14.44 -32.64
CA PHE A 30 -2.35 13.60 -31.47
C PHE A 30 -3.37 12.45 -31.46
N GLU A 31 -3.34 11.57 -32.45
CA GLU A 31 -3.75 10.20 -32.16
C GLU A 31 -2.83 9.72 -31.03
N PRO A 32 -3.38 9.28 -29.89
CA PRO A 32 -2.57 8.59 -28.91
C PRO A 32 -1.99 7.40 -29.67
N ARG A 33 -0.69 7.43 -29.94
CA ARG A 33 0.02 6.22 -30.35
C ARG A 33 -0.38 5.19 -29.32
N LYS A 34 -1.34 4.33 -29.69
CA LYS A 34 -1.60 3.08 -28.98
C LYS A 34 -0.24 2.40 -28.99
N ARG A 35 0.53 2.59 -27.93
CA ARG A 35 1.64 1.70 -27.65
C ARG A 35 0.98 0.33 -27.61
N ALA A 36 1.22 -0.45 -28.64
CA ALA A 36 0.89 -1.85 -28.63
C ALA A 36 1.65 -2.40 -27.40
N TRP A 37 0.93 -2.55 -26.32
CA TRP A 37 1.40 -3.27 -25.16
C TRP A 37 1.64 -4.68 -25.65
N SER A 38 2.90 -5.01 -25.84
CA SER A 38 3.32 -6.37 -26.10
C SER A 38 2.91 -7.15 -24.87
N CYS A 39 1.77 -7.80 -24.94
CA CYS A 39 1.37 -8.74 -23.93
C CYS A 39 2.46 -9.79 -23.82
N LYS A 40 3.17 -9.85 -22.71
CA LYS A 40 4.26 -10.81 -22.49
C LYS A 40 3.76 -12.26 -22.40
N THR A 41 2.44 -12.48 -22.30
CA THR A 41 1.81 -13.79 -22.34
C THR A 41 0.48 -13.73 -23.09
N LEU A 42 0.15 -14.79 -23.83
CA LEU A 42 -1.09 -14.87 -24.62
C LEU A 42 -2.36 -14.79 -23.75
N SER A 43 -2.30 -15.23 -22.50
CA SER A 43 -3.40 -15.22 -21.55
C SER A 43 -3.77 -13.81 -21.03
N SER A 44 -2.80 -12.89 -20.93
CA SER A 44 -3.05 -11.51 -20.51
C SER A 44 -3.74 -10.66 -21.59
N CYS A 45 -3.73 -11.12 -22.85
CA CYS A 45 -4.37 -10.43 -23.98
C CYS A 45 -5.79 -10.90 -24.27
N LEU A 46 -6.19 -12.08 -23.82
CA LEU A 46 -7.42 -12.72 -24.28
C LEU A 46 -8.60 -12.61 -23.30
N GLY A 47 -8.50 -11.83 -22.23
CA GLY A 47 -9.65 -11.54 -21.34
C GLY A 47 -10.41 -12.78 -20.83
N GLY A 48 -9.84 -13.95 -20.91
CA GLY A 48 -10.44 -15.19 -20.44
C GLY A 48 -10.28 -15.32 -18.93
N ASN A 49 -11.35 -15.63 -18.22
CA ASN A 49 -11.36 -16.05 -16.82
C ASN A 49 -10.66 -17.41 -16.63
N HIS A 50 -9.46 -17.57 -17.20
CA HIS A 50 -8.65 -18.73 -16.88
C HIS A 50 -7.84 -18.38 -15.63
N PRO A 51 -7.86 -19.23 -14.60
CA PRO A 51 -6.95 -19.08 -13.48
C PRO A 51 -5.53 -18.99 -14.05
N PRO A 52 -4.69 -18.10 -13.50
CA PRO A 52 -3.31 -17.97 -13.93
C PRO A 52 -2.68 -19.35 -13.92
N THR A 53 -2.14 -19.77 -15.04
CA THR A 53 -1.36 -21.01 -15.08
C THR A 53 -0.01 -20.68 -14.43
N TYR A 54 0.13 -21.03 -13.17
CA TYR A 54 1.41 -21.02 -12.47
C TYR A 54 2.39 -21.99 -13.18
N LYS A 55 3.00 -21.54 -14.26
CA LYS A 55 3.82 -22.37 -15.15
C LYS A 55 5.10 -22.92 -14.52
N HIS A 56 5.39 -22.57 -13.26
CA HIS A 56 6.65 -22.92 -12.63
C HIS A 56 6.52 -23.73 -11.33
N TRP A 57 5.29 -24.05 -10.91
CA TRP A 57 5.09 -24.86 -9.71
C TRP A 57 4.30 -26.10 -10.07
N ASP A 58 4.91 -27.25 -9.93
CA ASP A 58 4.24 -28.56 -10.11
C ASP A 58 3.21 -28.86 -9.00
N GLY A 59 2.85 -27.84 -8.23
CA GLY A 59 2.03 -27.94 -7.03
C GLY A 59 2.84 -28.41 -5.82
N VAL A 60 2.35 -28.11 -4.62
CA VAL A 60 2.89 -28.73 -3.41
C VAL A 60 2.31 -30.12 -3.33
N PRO A 61 3.13 -31.21 -3.30
CA PRO A 61 2.61 -32.54 -3.09
C PRO A 61 1.77 -32.59 -1.81
N LEU A 62 0.58 -33.18 -1.88
CA LEU A 62 -0.35 -33.22 -0.74
C LEU A 62 0.24 -33.88 0.51
N ASP A 63 1.18 -34.79 0.35
CA ASP A 63 1.92 -35.43 1.44
C ASP A 63 2.91 -34.50 2.15
N MET A 64 3.26 -33.36 1.54
CA MET A 64 4.07 -32.32 2.18
C MET A 64 3.27 -31.32 3.00
N VAL A 65 1.94 -31.30 2.88
CA VAL A 65 1.08 -30.40 3.66
C VAL A 65 0.79 -31.01 5.03
N ILE A 66 1.24 -30.33 6.08
CA ILE A 66 0.93 -30.70 7.45
C ILE A 66 -0.11 -29.76 8.02
N GLY A 67 -1.15 -30.33 8.66
CA GLY A 67 -1.99 -29.58 9.54
C GLY A 67 -2.85 -28.51 8.87
N GLN A 68 -3.55 -28.86 7.79
CA GLN A 68 -4.67 -28.03 7.34
C GLN A 68 -5.76 -28.02 8.41
N THR A 69 -6.08 -26.87 8.96
CA THR A 69 -7.15 -26.72 9.92
C THR A 69 -8.01 -25.50 9.59
N GLU A 70 -9.32 -25.65 9.86
CA GLU A 70 -10.23 -24.52 9.89
C GLU A 70 -10.98 -24.53 11.23
N LYS A 71 -11.01 -23.41 11.91
CA LYS A 71 -11.69 -23.29 13.21
C LYS A 71 -12.28 -21.88 13.38
N THR A 72 -13.36 -21.83 14.14
CA THR A 72 -13.92 -20.55 14.61
C THR A 72 -13.25 -20.16 15.93
N LEU A 73 -12.72 -18.94 15.98
CA LEU A 73 -12.14 -18.36 17.18
C LEU A 73 -13.25 -17.82 18.11
N ASN A 74 -12.89 -17.51 19.35
CA ASN A 74 -13.83 -17.03 20.37
C ASN A 74 -14.53 -15.72 20.01
N ASP A 75 -13.94 -14.91 19.12
CA ASP A 75 -14.48 -13.66 18.62
C ASP A 75 -15.32 -13.81 17.33
N GLY A 76 -15.61 -15.06 16.93
CA GLY A 76 -16.37 -15.39 15.74
C GLY A 76 -15.55 -15.42 14.43
N THR A 77 -14.27 -15.02 14.46
CA THR A 77 -13.39 -15.07 13.28
C THR A 77 -13.15 -16.51 12.86
N ILE A 78 -13.26 -16.81 11.58
CA ILE A 78 -12.86 -18.12 11.04
C ILE A 78 -11.40 -18.03 10.64
N LEU A 79 -10.60 -18.94 11.15
CA LEU A 79 -9.18 -19.10 10.88
C LEU A 79 -8.94 -20.40 10.11
N TYR A 80 -8.40 -20.28 8.89
CA TYR A 80 -7.81 -21.39 8.17
C TYR A 80 -6.29 -21.32 8.26
N THR A 81 -5.64 -22.44 8.55
CA THR A 81 -4.17 -22.56 8.57
C THR A 81 -3.71 -23.72 7.73
N GLN A 82 -2.54 -23.54 7.11
CA GLN A 82 -1.81 -24.58 6.40
C GLN A 82 -0.33 -24.43 6.70
N HIS A 83 0.37 -25.54 6.82
CA HIS A 83 1.82 -25.57 7.01
C HIS A 83 2.42 -26.66 6.13
N ILE A 84 3.56 -26.36 5.47
CA ILE A 84 4.32 -27.33 4.70
C ILE A 84 5.39 -27.98 5.58
N MET A 85 5.54 -29.32 5.46
CA MET A 85 6.52 -30.09 6.20
C MET A 85 7.95 -29.57 5.96
N ASN A 86 8.76 -29.59 7.00
CA ASN A 86 10.17 -29.21 6.96
C ASN A 86 10.45 -27.75 6.56
N THR A 87 9.47 -26.87 6.70
CA THR A 87 9.67 -25.42 6.52
C THR A 87 9.71 -24.71 7.87
N ASN A 88 10.49 -23.64 7.95
CA ASN A 88 10.54 -22.75 9.10
C ASN A 88 10.51 -21.30 8.58
N PRO A 89 9.33 -20.75 8.30
CA PRO A 89 9.18 -19.41 7.76
C PRO A 89 9.78 -18.36 8.69
N ASP A 90 10.56 -17.45 8.12
CA ASP A 90 11.16 -16.32 8.84
C ASP A 90 10.61 -14.96 8.37
N ILE A 91 9.76 -14.96 7.33
CA ILE A 91 9.10 -13.78 6.79
C ILE A 91 7.58 -13.93 6.99
N LEU A 92 6.96 -12.98 7.68
CA LEU A 92 5.51 -12.83 7.75
C LEU A 92 5.07 -11.79 6.72
N PHE A 93 4.38 -12.23 5.68
CA PHE A 93 3.82 -11.37 4.62
C PHE A 93 2.32 -11.15 4.89
N LEU A 94 1.92 -9.90 5.07
CA LEU A 94 0.58 -9.54 5.53
C LEU A 94 -0.17 -8.70 4.51
N VAL A 95 -1.44 -9.04 4.29
CA VAL A 95 -2.34 -8.28 3.43
C VAL A 95 -3.75 -8.25 3.99
N LEU A 96 -4.39 -7.09 3.87
CA LEU A 96 -5.80 -6.87 4.15
C LEU A 96 -6.57 -6.64 2.85
N ALA A 97 -7.65 -7.37 2.64
CA ALA A 97 -8.60 -7.10 1.57
C ALA A 97 -10.01 -7.21 2.12
N ARG A 98 -10.75 -6.11 2.17
CA ARG A 98 -12.12 -6.12 2.70
C ARG A 98 -13.02 -7.04 1.88
N ASP A 99 -13.00 -6.86 0.56
CA ASP A 99 -13.79 -7.56 -0.44
C ASP A 99 -13.09 -7.52 -1.81
N GLU A 100 -13.75 -7.96 -2.87
CA GLU A 100 -13.23 -7.98 -4.24
C GLU A 100 -12.85 -6.59 -4.78
N HIS A 101 -13.40 -5.51 -4.21
CA HIS A 101 -13.05 -4.14 -4.60
C HIS A 101 -11.66 -3.73 -4.11
N SER A 102 -11.12 -4.41 -3.10
CA SER A 102 -9.81 -4.12 -2.54
C SER A 102 -8.65 -4.38 -3.52
N TRP A 103 -8.87 -5.22 -4.54
CA TRP A 103 -7.83 -5.52 -5.55
C TRP A 103 -7.67 -4.44 -6.61
N SER A 104 -8.63 -3.48 -6.71
CA SER A 104 -8.65 -2.42 -7.72
C SER A 104 -8.83 -2.93 -9.16
N GLN A 105 -8.80 -2.05 -10.14
CA GLN A 105 -8.96 -2.38 -11.56
C GLN A 105 -7.71 -2.04 -12.40
N ASP A 106 -6.97 -0.99 -12.03
CA ASP A 106 -5.71 -0.58 -12.66
C ASP A 106 -5.81 -0.43 -14.19
N PHE A 107 -6.80 0.35 -14.68
CA PHE A 107 -7.09 0.58 -16.10
C PHE A 107 -7.39 -0.69 -16.93
N ARG A 108 -7.64 -1.81 -16.31
CA ARG A 108 -8.03 -3.05 -16.99
C ARG A 108 -9.54 -3.04 -17.30
N SER A 109 -9.95 -3.80 -18.30
CA SER A 109 -11.37 -4.02 -18.60
C SER A 109 -12.08 -4.83 -17.51
N THR A 110 -11.35 -5.64 -16.77
CA THR A 110 -11.85 -6.46 -15.65
C THR A 110 -11.08 -6.12 -14.39
N ARG A 111 -11.76 -6.21 -13.24
CA ARG A 111 -11.13 -6.03 -11.94
C ARG A 111 -10.04 -7.08 -11.71
N ARG A 112 -8.99 -6.67 -11.01
CA ARG A 112 -7.99 -7.59 -10.48
C ARG A 112 -8.63 -8.50 -9.42
N THR A 113 -7.98 -9.60 -9.16
CA THR A 113 -8.42 -10.61 -8.20
C THR A 113 -7.27 -11.03 -7.29
N VAL A 114 -7.57 -11.88 -6.33
CA VAL A 114 -6.56 -12.53 -5.49
C VAL A 114 -5.48 -13.26 -6.31
N TYR A 115 -5.83 -13.80 -7.47
CA TYR A 115 -4.87 -14.48 -8.36
C TYR A 115 -3.83 -13.50 -8.92
N ASP A 116 -4.26 -12.33 -9.36
CA ASP A 116 -3.34 -11.27 -9.83
C ASP A 116 -2.39 -10.81 -8.72
N PHE A 117 -2.88 -10.76 -7.48
CA PHE A 117 -2.05 -10.43 -6.33
C PHE A 117 -1.02 -11.54 -6.01
N LEU A 118 -1.44 -12.79 -6.01
CA LEU A 118 -0.53 -13.92 -5.78
C LEU A 118 0.51 -14.05 -6.90
N ASP A 119 0.14 -13.81 -8.16
CA ASP A 119 1.11 -13.73 -9.27
C ASP A 119 2.14 -12.63 -9.05
N LEU A 120 1.70 -11.47 -8.54
CA LEU A 120 2.59 -10.38 -8.17
C LEU A 120 3.56 -10.79 -7.05
N VAL A 121 3.09 -11.48 -6.01
CA VAL A 121 3.94 -11.98 -4.92
C VAL A 121 4.95 -13.00 -5.44
N VAL A 122 4.52 -13.94 -6.28
CA VAL A 122 5.42 -14.94 -6.91
C VAL A 122 6.49 -14.25 -7.77
N SER A 123 6.13 -13.16 -8.48
CA SER A 123 7.06 -12.42 -9.33
C SER A 123 8.20 -11.74 -8.57
N THR A 124 8.08 -11.58 -7.25
CA THR A 124 9.14 -11.01 -6.41
C THR A 124 10.35 -11.93 -6.25
N ASN A 125 10.22 -13.21 -6.62
CA ASN A 125 11.24 -14.26 -6.41
C ASN A 125 11.66 -14.44 -4.94
N LEU A 126 10.77 -14.13 -3.99
CA LEU A 126 10.95 -14.60 -2.62
C LEU A 126 10.83 -16.12 -2.57
N ASP A 127 11.65 -16.75 -1.76
CA ASP A 127 11.46 -18.17 -1.44
C ASP A 127 10.21 -18.33 -0.58
N LEU A 128 9.11 -18.77 -1.21
CA LEU A 128 7.81 -18.89 -0.55
C LEU A 128 7.82 -19.89 0.62
N THR A 129 8.76 -20.86 0.63
CA THR A 129 8.89 -21.79 1.77
C THR A 129 9.35 -21.10 3.05
N ARG A 130 10.01 -19.94 2.93
CA ARG A 130 10.37 -19.04 4.02
C ARG A 130 9.26 -18.07 4.42
N VAL A 131 8.13 -18.04 3.69
CA VAL A 131 7.08 -17.05 3.88
C VAL A 131 5.88 -17.67 4.60
N THR A 132 5.46 -17.01 5.68
CA THR A 132 4.10 -17.12 6.21
C THR A 132 3.24 -16.08 5.51
N LEU A 133 2.18 -16.49 4.81
CA LEU A 133 1.16 -15.57 4.30
C LEU A 133 0.05 -15.40 5.33
N GLY A 134 -0.11 -14.17 5.85
CA GLY A 134 -1.24 -13.75 6.66
C GLY A 134 -2.20 -12.91 5.82
N PHE A 135 -3.44 -13.35 5.69
CA PHE A 135 -4.49 -12.67 4.94
C PHE A 135 -5.73 -12.51 5.78
N MET A 136 -6.37 -11.34 5.72
CA MET A 136 -7.66 -11.13 6.38
C MET A 136 -8.64 -10.44 5.46
N THR A 137 -9.89 -10.91 5.46
CA THR A 137 -10.99 -10.34 4.68
C THR A 137 -12.30 -10.38 5.46
N SER A 138 -13.23 -9.48 5.09
CA SER A 138 -14.62 -9.52 5.54
C SER A 138 -15.57 -10.15 4.51
N SER A 139 -15.05 -10.58 3.36
CA SER A 139 -15.79 -11.31 2.32
C SER A 139 -15.57 -12.82 2.43
N ARG A 140 -16.66 -13.58 2.58
CA ARG A 140 -16.59 -15.05 2.59
C ARG A 140 -16.07 -15.59 1.26
N ASP A 141 -16.50 -14.97 0.15
CA ASP A 141 -16.11 -15.40 -1.20
C ASP A 141 -14.61 -15.18 -1.44
N GLU A 142 -14.05 -14.04 -1.00
CA GLU A 142 -12.62 -13.77 -1.07
C GLU A 142 -11.81 -14.76 -0.20
N PHE A 143 -12.31 -15.09 0.99
CA PHE A 143 -11.68 -16.08 1.86
C PHE A 143 -11.60 -17.46 1.18
N GLU A 144 -12.71 -17.95 0.62
CA GLU A 144 -12.75 -19.24 -0.07
C GLU A 144 -11.94 -19.23 -1.37
N THR A 145 -11.91 -18.09 -2.07
CA THR A 145 -11.10 -17.92 -3.29
C THR A 145 -9.62 -17.96 -2.95
N MET A 146 -9.19 -17.25 -1.88
CA MET A 146 -7.81 -17.28 -1.42
C MET A 146 -7.37 -18.69 -1.02
N LYS A 147 -8.20 -19.43 -0.26
CA LYS A 147 -7.92 -20.84 0.09
C LYS A 147 -7.62 -21.69 -1.14
N LYS A 148 -8.44 -21.57 -2.19
CA LYS A 148 -8.27 -22.33 -3.45
C LYS A 148 -7.01 -21.89 -4.21
N ALA A 149 -6.77 -20.57 -4.27
CA ALA A 149 -5.65 -20.01 -4.99
C ALA A 149 -4.28 -20.38 -4.38
N LEU A 150 -4.24 -20.66 -3.10
CA LEU A 150 -3.01 -20.99 -2.36
C LEU A 150 -2.59 -22.45 -2.49
N VAL A 151 -3.49 -23.35 -2.88
CA VAL A 151 -3.20 -24.80 -2.97
C VAL A 151 -1.93 -25.10 -3.80
N PRO A 152 -1.69 -24.48 -4.97
CA PRO A 152 -0.50 -24.76 -5.77
C PRO A 152 0.76 -24.04 -5.29
N LEU A 153 0.69 -23.15 -4.31
CA LEU A 153 1.80 -22.28 -3.91
C LEU A 153 2.50 -22.80 -2.66
N PRO A 154 3.85 -22.90 -2.67
CA PRO A 154 4.60 -23.49 -1.58
C PRO A 154 4.89 -22.51 -0.44
N PHE A 155 3.88 -21.74 0.01
CA PHE A 155 4.06 -20.94 1.23
C PHE A 155 4.36 -21.86 2.41
N GLY A 156 5.45 -21.59 3.12
CA GLY A 156 5.86 -22.39 4.26
C GLY A 156 4.75 -22.48 5.32
N ARG A 157 4.02 -21.38 5.52
CA ARG A 157 2.82 -21.32 6.36
C ARG A 157 1.78 -20.37 5.75
N VAL A 158 0.50 -20.68 6.00
CA VAL A 158 -0.63 -19.82 5.62
C VAL A 158 -1.51 -19.63 6.84
N ALA A 159 -2.01 -18.40 7.06
CA ALA A 159 -2.98 -18.04 8.07
C ALA A 159 -4.01 -17.09 7.47
N LEU A 160 -5.20 -17.62 7.14
CA LEU A 160 -6.28 -16.84 6.54
C LEU A 160 -7.37 -16.60 7.57
N TYR A 161 -7.84 -15.36 7.65
CA TYR A 161 -8.87 -14.92 8.58
C TYR A 161 -10.07 -14.38 7.81
N TYR A 162 -11.25 -14.96 8.08
CA TYR A 162 -12.52 -14.38 7.68
C TYR A 162 -13.18 -13.78 8.92
N ARG A 163 -13.43 -12.47 8.86
CA ARG A 163 -14.04 -11.72 9.95
C ARG A 163 -15.15 -10.82 9.40
N GLU A 164 -16.40 -11.28 9.50
CA GLU A 164 -17.57 -10.63 8.93
C GLU A 164 -17.76 -9.19 9.43
N ASN A 165 -17.46 -8.95 10.70
CA ASN A 165 -17.52 -7.63 11.33
C ASN A 165 -16.10 -7.23 11.78
N ASP A 166 -15.34 -6.57 10.91
CA ASP A 166 -14.03 -6.02 11.22
C ASP A 166 -14.05 -4.80 12.17
N GLY A 167 -15.14 -4.61 12.91
CA GLY A 167 -15.42 -3.42 13.74
C GLY A 167 -15.98 -2.25 12.93
N GLY A 168 -16.15 -2.45 11.62
CA GLY A 168 -16.46 -1.41 10.66
C GLY A 168 -17.93 -1.25 10.27
N GLY A 169 -18.88 -1.80 11.01
CA GLY A 169 -20.30 -1.69 10.66
C GLY A 169 -20.77 -0.26 10.34
N ALA A 170 -20.14 0.76 10.91
CA ALA A 170 -20.36 2.17 10.56
C ALA A 170 -19.40 2.68 9.47
N ALA A 171 -18.20 2.11 9.33
CA ALA A 171 -17.24 2.54 8.32
C ALA A 171 -17.46 1.85 6.96
N SER A 172 -18.10 0.67 6.95
CA SER A 172 -18.51 0.01 5.71
C SER A 172 -19.66 0.74 4.99
N GLN A 173 -20.39 1.61 5.72
CA GLN A 173 -21.49 2.44 5.18
C GLN A 173 -21.03 3.84 4.70
N ILE A 174 -19.74 4.17 4.83
CA ILE A 174 -19.25 5.47 4.39
C ILE A 174 -19.24 5.50 2.85
N ALA A 175 -20.01 6.42 2.29
CA ALA A 175 -20.03 6.67 0.85
C ALA A 175 -18.62 7.01 0.35
N TYR A 176 -18.30 6.66 -0.89
CA TYR A 176 -16.97 6.87 -1.46
C TYR A 176 -16.57 8.35 -1.43
N GLU A 177 -17.53 9.24 -1.67
CA GLU A 177 -17.36 10.69 -1.69
C GLU A 177 -17.00 11.25 -0.30
N ASP A 178 -17.53 10.66 0.78
CA ASP A 178 -17.30 11.12 2.15
C ASP A 178 -15.97 10.66 2.76
N ARG A 179 -15.25 9.79 2.05
CA ARG A 179 -14.00 9.19 2.56
C ARG A 179 -12.89 10.20 2.85
N HIS A 180 -12.98 11.41 2.30
CA HIS A 180 -11.97 12.45 2.44
C HIS A 180 -12.29 13.47 3.56
N LEU A 181 -13.46 13.38 4.19
CA LEU A 181 -13.81 14.24 5.33
C LEU A 181 -12.89 13.91 6.53
N PRO A 182 -12.32 14.89 7.24
CA PRO A 182 -11.33 14.66 8.31
C PRO A 182 -11.81 13.71 9.41
N GLU A 183 -13.03 13.86 9.91
CA GLU A 183 -13.64 13.00 10.93
C GLU A 183 -13.87 11.58 10.44
N VAL A 184 -14.19 11.41 9.15
CA VAL A 184 -14.36 10.11 8.51
C VAL A 184 -13.01 9.43 8.32
N GLN A 185 -12.00 10.17 7.86
CA GLN A 185 -10.64 9.68 7.66
C GLN A 185 -10.03 9.18 8.96
N ARG A 186 -10.16 9.93 10.05
CA ARG A 186 -9.67 9.52 11.37
C ARG A 186 -10.25 8.17 11.78
N LYS A 187 -11.58 8.05 11.74
CA LYS A 187 -12.28 6.80 12.11
C LYS A 187 -11.89 5.64 11.20
N ARG A 188 -11.83 5.88 9.88
CA ARG A 188 -11.41 4.87 8.89
C ARG A 188 -9.98 4.39 9.16
N ARG A 189 -9.03 5.29 9.38
CA ARG A 189 -7.63 4.95 9.67
C ARG A 189 -7.49 4.20 11.00
N ALA A 190 -8.25 4.57 12.03
CA ALA A 190 -8.28 3.83 13.29
C ALA A 190 -8.77 2.38 13.10
N LEU A 191 -9.77 2.16 12.26
CA LEU A 191 -10.27 0.82 11.94
C LEU A 191 -9.24 0.01 11.14
N ILE A 192 -8.58 0.62 10.16
CA ILE A 192 -7.49 -0.04 9.41
C ILE A 192 -6.35 -0.41 10.36
N ALA A 193 -5.93 0.50 11.25
CA ALA A 193 -4.92 0.22 12.27
C ALA A 193 -5.31 -0.98 13.15
N SER A 194 -6.56 -1.00 13.64
CA SER A 194 -7.08 -2.12 14.44
C SER A 194 -7.08 -3.44 13.67
N ALA A 195 -7.45 -3.42 12.40
CA ALA A 195 -7.45 -4.60 11.53
C ALA A 195 -6.02 -5.10 11.26
N ARG A 196 -5.09 -4.17 11.00
CA ARG A 196 -3.65 -4.49 10.85
C ARG A 196 -3.10 -5.12 12.14
N ASN A 197 -3.36 -4.52 13.30
CA ASN A 197 -2.91 -5.06 14.58
C ASN A 197 -3.48 -6.45 14.85
N TYR A 198 -4.78 -6.64 14.59
CA TYR A 198 -5.42 -7.95 14.75
C TYR A 198 -4.72 -9.01 13.89
N LEU A 199 -4.57 -8.76 12.58
CA LEU A 199 -3.95 -9.71 11.66
C LEU A 199 -2.49 -9.98 12.04
N MET A 200 -1.71 -8.95 12.31
CA MET A 200 -0.29 -9.05 12.65
C MET A 200 -0.06 -9.88 13.92
N LEU A 201 -0.74 -9.50 15.00
CA LEU A 201 -0.55 -10.16 16.31
C LEU A 201 -1.09 -11.60 16.34
N ARG A 202 -2.07 -11.93 15.49
CA ARG A 202 -2.59 -13.29 15.36
C ARG A 202 -1.77 -14.18 14.45
N SER A 203 -1.07 -13.58 13.47
CA SER A 203 -0.29 -14.32 12.48
C SER A 203 1.17 -14.51 12.88
N LEU A 204 1.75 -13.56 13.60
CA LEU A 204 3.16 -13.60 14.02
C LEU A 204 3.43 -14.76 14.98
N GLN A 205 4.41 -15.59 14.64
CA GLN A 205 4.96 -16.66 15.47
C GLN A 205 6.46 -16.44 15.65
N ASP A 206 7.29 -17.22 14.99
CA ASP A 206 8.76 -17.17 15.13
C ASP A 206 9.44 -16.33 14.04
N GLU A 207 8.66 -15.76 13.10
CA GLU A 207 9.20 -14.95 12.02
C GLU A 207 10.01 -13.76 12.54
N SER A 208 11.08 -13.43 11.83
CA SER A 208 11.99 -12.32 12.15
C SER A 208 11.63 -11.03 11.39
N HIS A 209 11.00 -11.18 10.23
CA HIS A 209 10.67 -10.12 9.29
C HIS A 209 9.16 -10.05 9.08
N VAL A 210 8.60 -8.86 9.11
CA VAL A 210 7.18 -8.62 8.81
C VAL A 210 7.09 -7.65 7.64
N ILE A 211 6.35 -8.03 6.61
CA ILE A 211 6.12 -7.22 5.41
C ILE A 211 4.62 -7.01 5.24
N TRP A 212 4.19 -5.77 5.24
CA TRP A 212 2.84 -5.34 4.90
C TRP A 212 2.77 -4.88 3.45
N VAL A 213 1.73 -5.29 2.73
CA VAL A 213 1.44 -4.82 1.38
C VAL A 213 -0.06 -4.57 1.25
N ASP A 214 -0.44 -3.42 0.72
CA ASP A 214 -1.84 -3.15 0.41
C ASP A 214 -2.29 -3.99 -0.81
N ALA A 215 -3.54 -4.42 -0.78
CA ALA A 215 -4.12 -5.33 -1.79
C ALA A 215 -4.12 -4.75 -3.22
N ASP A 216 -4.13 -3.43 -3.34
CA ASP A 216 -4.15 -2.69 -4.60
C ASP A 216 -2.76 -2.31 -5.13
N ILE A 217 -1.70 -2.87 -4.56
CA ILE A 217 -0.36 -2.83 -5.17
C ILE A 217 -0.35 -3.73 -6.41
N VAL A 218 0.20 -3.19 -7.51
CA VAL A 218 0.17 -3.84 -8.84
C VAL A 218 1.55 -4.09 -9.43
N GLU A 219 2.60 -3.56 -8.81
CA GLU A 219 3.97 -3.75 -9.26
C GLU A 219 4.96 -3.59 -8.10
N PHE A 220 5.94 -4.46 -8.07
CA PHE A 220 7.15 -4.33 -7.26
C PHE A 220 8.34 -4.05 -8.19
N SER A 221 9.15 -3.05 -7.87
CA SER A 221 10.47 -2.94 -8.52
C SER A 221 11.31 -4.18 -8.18
N PRO A 222 12.19 -4.63 -9.11
CA PRO A 222 12.99 -5.82 -8.87
C PRO A 222 13.80 -5.74 -7.58
N GLY A 223 13.66 -6.74 -6.72
CA GLY A 223 14.44 -6.89 -5.49
C GLY A 223 14.04 -5.97 -4.33
N VAL A 224 12.93 -5.21 -4.41
CA VAL A 224 12.53 -4.27 -3.35
C VAL A 224 12.33 -4.95 -2.00
N LEU A 225 11.68 -6.12 -1.96
CA LEU A 225 11.43 -6.85 -0.71
C LEU A 225 12.72 -7.42 -0.12
N GLN A 226 13.58 -7.97 -0.98
CA GLN A 226 14.90 -8.46 -0.57
C GLN A 226 15.79 -7.33 -0.05
N ALA A 227 15.72 -6.15 -0.66
CA ALA A 227 16.44 -4.96 -0.21
C ALA A 227 15.97 -4.50 1.18
N MET A 228 14.66 -4.51 1.47
CA MET A 228 14.15 -4.19 2.80
C MET A 228 14.73 -5.12 3.87
N ILE A 229 14.70 -6.43 3.62
CA ILE A 229 15.26 -7.43 4.54
C ILE A 229 16.75 -7.21 4.73
N ALA A 230 17.51 -7.15 3.64
CA ALA A 230 18.97 -7.01 3.67
C ALA A 230 19.43 -5.72 4.36
N GLN A 231 18.77 -4.59 4.09
CA GLN A 231 19.09 -3.32 4.76
C GLN A 231 18.79 -3.36 6.26
N SER A 232 17.69 -4.01 6.65
CA SER A 232 17.36 -4.19 8.05
C SER A 232 18.35 -5.11 8.78
N GLU A 233 18.84 -6.17 8.15
CA GLU A 233 19.87 -7.05 8.71
C GLU A 233 21.22 -6.34 8.83
N LYS A 234 21.58 -5.52 7.83
CA LYS A 234 22.84 -4.77 7.78
C LYS A 234 22.89 -3.65 8.81
N ARG A 235 21.76 -3.04 9.16
CA ARG A 235 21.67 -1.89 10.08
C ARG A 235 20.83 -2.23 11.30
N VAL A 236 21.44 -2.15 12.48
CA VAL A 236 20.77 -2.46 13.75
C VAL A 236 19.60 -1.52 14.01
N ASP A 237 19.76 -0.24 13.67
CA ASP A 237 18.74 0.81 13.87
C ASP A 237 17.61 0.79 12.85
N ALA A 238 17.73 0.07 11.74
CA ALA A 238 16.73 0.03 10.69
C ALA A 238 15.68 -1.06 10.96
N GLY A 239 14.71 -0.76 11.81
CA GLY A 239 13.64 -1.69 12.15
C GLY A 239 12.35 -1.49 11.37
N ILE A 240 12.16 -0.33 10.75
CA ILE A 240 10.98 0.00 9.97
C ILE A 240 11.45 0.59 8.63
N ILE A 241 11.05 -0.01 7.52
CA ILE A 241 11.50 0.40 6.18
C ILE A 241 10.32 0.45 5.23
N THR A 242 10.19 1.55 4.47
CA THR A 242 9.24 1.69 3.38
C THR A 242 9.95 1.88 2.04
N ALA A 243 9.21 1.90 0.94
CA ALA A 243 9.69 2.28 -0.38
C ALA A 243 8.76 3.31 -1.02
N LEU A 244 9.27 4.03 -2.02
CA LEU A 244 8.46 4.98 -2.76
C LEU A 244 7.26 4.27 -3.41
N CYS A 245 6.06 4.76 -3.17
CA CYS A 245 4.85 4.29 -3.83
C CYS A 245 4.45 5.26 -4.94
N LYS A 246 4.28 4.76 -6.16
CA LYS A 246 3.94 5.54 -7.35
C LYS A 246 2.58 5.14 -7.92
N GLN A 247 1.97 6.03 -8.67
CA GLN A 247 0.97 5.72 -9.69
C GLN A 247 1.50 6.16 -11.06
N THR A 248 0.81 5.83 -12.14
CA THR A 248 1.28 6.15 -13.50
C THR A 248 1.57 7.65 -13.70
N ILE A 249 0.73 8.50 -13.12
CA ILE A 249 0.86 9.97 -13.24
C ILE A 249 1.26 10.65 -11.94
N THR A 250 1.25 9.94 -10.81
CA THR A 250 1.59 10.50 -9.49
C THR A 250 2.92 9.90 -9.02
N PRO A 251 4.00 10.70 -8.99
CA PRO A 251 5.33 10.20 -8.64
C PRO A 251 5.45 9.74 -7.18
N ASN A 252 4.59 10.24 -6.30
CA ASN A 252 4.48 9.83 -4.92
C ASN A 252 3.01 9.78 -4.50
N TYR A 253 2.46 8.57 -4.42
CA TYR A 253 1.07 8.31 -4.06
C TYR A 253 0.87 8.36 -2.54
N ASP A 254 1.73 7.69 -1.78
CA ASP A 254 1.58 7.56 -0.33
C ASP A 254 2.11 8.78 0.42
N LYS A 255 1.21 9.72 0.66
CA LYS A 255 1.53 10.98 1.36
C LYS A 255 1.68 10.83 2.88
N ASN A 256 1.52 9.61 3.42
CA ASN A 256 1.79 9.34 4.84
C ASN A 256 3.28 9.13 5.13
N ALA A 257 4.12 8.98 4.09
CA ALA A 257 5.55 8.82 4.23
C ALA A 257 6.29 10.13 3.93
N TRP A 258 7.01 10.66 4.93
CA TRP A 258 7.66 11.96 4.86
C TRP A 258 8.75 12.13 5.92
N THR A 259 9.57 13.16 5.76
CA THR A 259 10.43 13.70 6.82
C THR A 259 10.09 15.17 7.06
N VAL A 260 10.36 15.67 8.27
CA VAL A 260 10.16 17.07 8.60
C VAL A 260 11.46 17.85 8.50
N ASN A 261 11.35 19.13 8.24
CA ASN A 261 12.47 20.04 8.40
C ASN A 261 12.77 20.23 9.90
N ARG A 262 13.76 19.52 10.41
CA ARG A 262 14.15 19.53 11.83
C ARG A 262 14.62 20.87 12.39
N LYS A 263 14.72 21.90 11.55
CA LYS A 263 14.92 23.28 12.01
C LYS A 263 13.65 23.89 12.61
N VAL A 264 12.50 23.21 12.44
CA VAL A 264 11.22 23.64 13.02
C VAL A 264 10.94 22.74 14.23
N PRO A 265 10.98 23.28 15.47
CA PRO A 265 10.91 22.49 16.71
C PRO A 265 9.52 21.97 17.09
N LEU A 266 8.59 21.84 16.15
CA LEU A 266 7.15 21.66 16.38
C LEU A 266 6.74 20.31 16.94
N LEU A 267 7.50 19.24 16.67
CA LEU A 267 7.03 17.88 16.95
C LEU A 267 7.28 17.41 18.39
N MET A 268 8.12 18.11 19.15
CA MET A 268 8.57 17.66 20.47
C MET A 268 8.02 18.48 21.64
N ASN A 269 7.35 19.59 21.37
CA ASN A 269 6.81 20.44 22.42
C ASN A 269 5.32 20.20 22.63
N PRO A 270 4.84 20.15 23.88
CA PRO A 270 3.42 20.18 24.16
C PRO A 270 2.78 21.40 23.52
N VAL A 271 1.72 21.19 22.77
CA VAL A 271 0.95 22.25 22.13
C VAL A 271 -0.35 22.43 22.92
N ALA A 272 -0.74 23.68 23.19
CA ALA A 272 -2.01 23.95 23.82
C ALA A 272 -3.17 23.58 22.88
N ASP A 273 -4.31 23.14 23.43
CA ASP A 273 -5.49 22.72 22.66
C ASP A 273 -5.92 23.74 21.60
N ALA A 274 -5.85 25.02 21.94
CA ALA A 274 -6.20 26.12 21.02
C ALA A 274 -5.24 26.29 19.83
N ASP A 275 -4.04 25.73 19.92
CA ASP A 275 -2.99 25.87 18.90
C ASP A 275 -2.78 24.57 18.08
N MET A 276 -3.50 23.47 18.38
CA MET A 276 -3.28 22.17 17.77
C MET A 276 -3.50 22.16 16.26
N GLU A 277 -4.55 22.81 15.77
CA GLU A 277 -4.82 22.91 14.33
C GLU A 277 -3.68 23.63 13.61
N LYS A 278 -3.23 24.76 14.16
CA LYS A 278 -2.09 25.50 13.63
C LYS A 278 -0.80 24.70 13.65
N ALA A 279 -0.56 23.91 14.69
CA ALA A 279 0.61 23.04 14.77
C ALA A 279 0.57 21.91 13.71
N ALA A 280 -0.61 21.35 13.46
CA ALA A 280 -0.81 20.35 12.41
C ALA A 280 -0.55 20.94 11.02
N ASP A 281 -1.07 22.13 10.72
CA ASP A 281 -0.85 22.83 9.46
C ASP A 281 0.65 23.15 9.25
N GLN A 282 1.30 23.66 10.26
CA GLN A 282 2.74 23.94 10.21
C GLN A 282 3.56 22.67 9.98
N LEU A 283 3.16 21.54 10.58
CA LEU A 283 3.81 20.27 10.33
C LEU A 283 3.66 19.86 8.85
N VAL A 284 2.48 19.97 8.28
CA VAL A 284 2.23 19.64 6.86
C VAL A 284 3.09 20.51 5.94
N GLU A 285 3.22 21.80 6.22
CA GLU A 285 4.04 22.75 5.44
C GLU A 285 5.54 22.41 5.48
N THR A 286 6.01 21.73 6.52
CA THR A 286 7.44 21.37 6.68
C THR A 286 7.79 19.99 6.16
N ARG A 287 6.82 19.23 5.65
CA ARG A 287 7.04 17.87 5.14
C ARG A 287 7.83 17.89 3.84
N THR A 288 8.84 17.03 3.78
CA THR A 288 9.50 16.63 2.54
C THR A 288 9.05 15.19 2.23
N TYR A 289 8.56 14.96 1.03
CA TYR A 289 7.98 13.68 0.64
C TYR A 289 9.01 12.77 -0.03
N LEU A 290 8.70 11.46 -0.12
CA LEU A 290 9.64 10.43 -0.54
C LEU A 290 10.22 10.65 -1.94
N ASP A 291 9.45 11.17 -2.89
CA ASP A 291 9.93 11.46 -4.25
C ASP A 291 11.06 12.51 -4.31
N GLU A 292 11.11 13.42 -3.34
CA GLU A 292 12.20 14.35 -3.18
C GLU A 292 13.37 13.72 -2.39
N ILE A 293 13.05 12.94 -1.35
CA ILE A 293 14.05 12.31 -0.46
C ILE A 293 14.91 11.32 -1.24
N VAL A 294 14.32 10.48 -2.10
CA VAL A 294 15.06 9.44 -2.83
C VAL A 294 15.72 9.95 -4.12
N LYS A 295 15.50 11.22 -4.47
CA LYS A 295 16.05 11.81 -5.69
C LYS A 295 17.58 11.85 -5.67
N GLY A 296 18.21 11.25 -6.69
CA GLY A 296 19.67 11.23 -6.84
C GLY A 296 20.39 10.23 -5.93
N THR A 297 19.67 9.37 -5.25
CA THR A 297 20.21 8.29 -4.42
C THR A 297 20.42 7.00 -5.22
N THR A 298 21.11 6.04 -4.64
CA THR A 298 21.39 4.72 -5.22
C THR A 298 20.55 3.63 -4.54
N ASN A 299 20.52 2.43 -5.12
CA ASN A 299 19.79 1.29 -4.54
C ASN A 299 20.36 0.80 -3.22
N ASP A 300 21.60 1.17 -2.90
CA ASP A 300 22.25 0.81 -1.63
C ASP A 300 21.94 1.83 -0.51
N ASP A 301 21.34 2.97 -0.85
CA ASP A 301 21.05 4.01 0.11
C ASP A 301 19.80 3.68 0.93
N LEU A 302 19.88 3.97 2.22
CA LEU A 302 18.80 3.88 3.18
C LEU A 302 18.69 5.22 3.92
N LEU A 303 17.59 5.94 3.70
CA LEU A 303 17.42 7.33 4.13
C LEU A 303 16.44 7.42 5.31
N PRO A 304 16.75 8.16 6.38
CA PRO A 304 15.86 8.29 7.52
C PRO A 304 14.60 9.07 7.16
N VAL A 305 13.47 8.64 7.72
CA VAL A 305 12.16 9.31 7.60
C VAL A 305 11.51 9.42 8.98
N ASP A 306 10.60 10.39 9.14
CA ASP A 306 9.87 10.60 10.39
C ASP A 306 8.51 9.91 10.37
N SER A 307 8.03 9.52 9.19
CA SER A 307 6.79 8.78 9.00
C SER A 307 6.88 7.85 7.80
N VAL A 308 6.13 6.76 7.84
CA VAL A 308 6.05 5.74 6.78
C VAL A 308 4.64 5.56 6.29
N GLY A 309 4.50 5.14 5.04
CA GLY A 309 3.23 4.77 4.44
C GLY A 309 2.81 3.34 4.75
N GLY A 310 1.56 3.04 4.45
CA GLY A 310 0.99 1.71 4.64
C GLY A 310 0.99 0.84 3.38
N THR A 311 1.29 1.41 2.22
CA THR A 311 1.22 0.73 0.91
C THR A 311 2.23 -0.41 0.78
N ILE A 312 3.44 -0.19 1.29
CA ILE A 312 4.46 -1.21 1.52
C ILE A 312 5.25 -0.85 2.78
N LEU A 313 5.33 -1.78 3.71
CA LEU A 313 5.98 -1.53 4.99
C LEU A 313 6.67 -2.80 5.50
N TYR A 314 7.96 -2.70 5.74
CA TYR A 314 8.73 -3.70 6.45
C TYR A 314 8.88 -3.32 7.93
N MET A 315 8.79 -4.31 8.81
CA MET A 315 9.04 -4.16 10.25
C MET A 315 9.85 -5.34 10.79
N LYS A 316 10.85 -5.08 11.64
CA LYS A 316 11.47 -6.15 12.45
C LYS A 316 10.45 -6.70 13.42
N ALA A 317 10.24 -8.01 13.43
CA ALA A 317 9.34 -8.66 14.38
C ALA A 317 9.74 -8.42 15.85
N GLY A 318 11.02 -8.16 16.11
CA GLY A 318 11.52 -7.78 17.43
C GLY A 318 10.88 -6.51 17.99
N LEU A 319 10.54 -5.53 17.15
CA LEU A 319 9.82 -4.32 17.58
C LEU A 319 8.37 -4.65 17.99
N ILE A 320 7.70 -5.50 17.21
CA ILE A 320 6.33 -5.92 17.51
C ILE A 320 6.28 -6.68 18.86
N ARG A 321 7.26 -7.54 19.09
CA ARG A 321 7.40 -8.26 20.38
C ARG A 321 7.73 -7.34 21.55
N GLN A 322 8.26 -6.15 21.29
CA GLN A 322 8.45 -5.09 22.28
C GLN A 322 7.21 -4.22 22.47
N GLY A 323 6.10 -4.49 21.77
CA GLY A 323 4.83 -3.81 21.92
C GLY A 323 4.54 -2.74 20.88
N ILE A 324 5.31 -2.67 19.77
CA ILE A 324 4.99 -1.77 18.66
C ILE A 324 3.83 -2.35 17.88
N ASP A 325 2.81 -1.50 17.69
CA ASP A 325 1.65 -1.74 16.85
C ASP A 325 1.26 -0.47 16.07
N PHE A 326 0.24 -0.57 15.23
CA PHE A 326 -0.29 0.59 14.49
C PHE A 326 -1.18 1.42 15.43
N PRO A 327 -0.83 2.70 15.72
CA PRO A 327 -1.66 3.56 16.56
C PRO A 327 -3.08 3.71 16.03
N THR A 328 -4.07 3.49 16.90
CA THR A 328 -5.50 3.65 16.59
C THR A 328 -6.03 5.05 16.90
N ASN A 329 -5.17 5.92 17.39
CA ASN A 329 -5.42 7.32 17.74
C ASN A 329 -4.23 8.18 17.30
N TYR A 330 -4.39 9.50 17.31
CA TYR A 330 -3.28 10.41 17.05
C TYR A 330 -2.25 10.37 18.19
N VAL A 331 -1.00 10.03 17.86
CA VAL A 331 0.06 9.89 18.86
C VAL A 331 1.04 11.07 18.91
N VAL A 332 1.19 11.81 17.80
CA VAL A 332 2.10 12.96 17.76
C VAL A 332 1.47 14.14 18.48
N GLY A 333 2.15 14.65 19.51
CA GLY A 333 1.65 15.72 20.35
C GLY A 333 0.69 15.28 21.47
N THR A 334 0.59 13.95 21.74
CA THR A 334 -0.21 13.43 22.86
C THR A 334 0.29 13.94 24.20
N THR A 335 -0.63 14.34 25.07
CA THR A 335 -0.39 14.67 26.47
C THR A 335 -1.27 13.84 27.41
N TRP A 336 -1.09 13.98 28.72
CA TRP A 336 -1.97 13.30 29.70
C TRP A 336 -3.43 13.80 29.66
N SER A 337 -3.66 15.00 29.12
CA SER A 337 -4.97 15.63 29.10
C SER A 337 -5.71 15.43 27.79
N HIS A 338 -5.01 15.12 26.68
CA HIS A 338 -5.63 14.98 25.36
C HIS A 338 -4.80 14.13 24.40
N GLU A 339 -5.47 13.65 23.39
CA GLU A 339 -4.93 12.96 22.23
C GLU A 339 -4.06 13.91 21.39
N GLY A 340 -3.11 13.37 20.61
CA GLY A 340 -2.33 14.15 19.64
C GLY A 340 -3.18 14.67 18.47
N TRP A 341 -2.53 15.34 17.53
CA TRP A 341 -3.20 15.94 16.36
C TRP A 341 -2.88 15.26 15.03
N VAL A 342 -1.87 14.38 14.99
CA VAL A 342 -1.46 13.62 13.81
C VAL A 342 -0.83 12.27 14.23
N GLY A 343 -0.57 11.40 13.27
CA GLY A 343 0.15 10.16 13.53
C GLY A 343 -0.75 9.00 13.94
N ILE A 344 -1.78 8.73 13.15
CA ILE A 344 -2.62 7.54 13.28
C ILE A 344 -2.17 6.49 12.25
N GLU A 345 -2.28 5.20 12.58
CA GLU A 345 -1.91 4.07 11.72
C GLU A 345 -0.42 4.10 11.36
N SER A 346 -0.03 3.85 10.11
CA SER A 346 1.37 3.84 9.67
C SER A 346 2.09 5.17 9.89
N GLU A 347 1.38 6.29 9.78
CA GLU A 347 1.95 7.63 9.99
C GLU A 347 2.51 7.83 11.43
N GLY A 348 1.91 7.18 12.42
CA GLY A 348 2.34 7.32 13.83
C GLY A 348 3.37 6.30 14.28
N ILE A 349 3.61 5.24 13.51
CA ILE A 349 4.40 4.10 13.97
C ILE A 349 5.87 4.46 14.24
N CYS A 350 6.44 5.36 13.43
CA CYS A 350 7.80 5.84 13.61
C CYS A 350 7.97 6.64 14.90
N TYR A 351 6.95 7.42 15.25
CA TYR A 351 6.94 8.21 16.47
C TYR A 351 6.99 7.30 17.70
N VAL A 352 6.13 6.28 17.76
CA VAL A 352 6.10 5.35 18.90
C VAL A 352 7.32 4.42 18.94
N ALA A 353 7.88 4.06 17.78
CA ALA A 353 9.06 3.20 17.71
C ALA A 353 10.37 3.93 18.02
N SER A 354 10.43 5.25 17.90
CA SER A 354 11.67 6.06 17.99
C SER A 354 12.44 5.91 19.31
N HIS A 355 11.77 5.44 20.37
CA HIS A 355 12.36 5.24 21.71
C HIS A 355 12.90 3.83 21.91
N LEU A 356 12.71 2.92 20.96
CA LEU A 356 13.16 1.54 21.07
C LEU A 356 14.48 1.31 20.32
N ASP A 357 15.27 0.38 20.82
CA ASP A 357 16.44 -0.11 20.13
C ASP A 357 16.01 -0.75 18.80
N GLY A 358 16.57 -0.25 17.70
CA GLY A 358 16.21 -0.70 16.37
C GLY A 358 14.93 -0.06 15.82
N GLY A 359 14.33 0.92 16.49
CA GLY A 359 13.07 1.55 16.11
C GLY A 359 13.17 2.64 15.03
N GLY A 360 14.31 2.81 14.38
CA GLY A 360 14.49 3.80 13.32
C GLY A 360 13.67 3.49 12.08
N CYS A 361 13.12 4.54 11.48
CA CYS A 361 12.34 4.49 10.24
C CYS A 361 13.15 4.99 9.05
N PHE A 362 13.01 4.28 7.92
CA PHE A 362 13.78 4.56 6.71
C PHE A 362 12.98 4.33 5.45
N VAL A 363 13.44 4.94 4.35
CA VAL A 363 13.01 4.63 2.98
C VAL A 363 14.18 4.10 2.16
N LEU A 364 13.91 3.10 1.32
CA LEU A 364 14.88 2.62 0.33
C LEU A 364 15.13 3.69 -0.72
N GLY A 365 16.40 3.92 -1.06
CA GLY A 365 16.82 4.82 -2.12
C GLY A 365 16.77 4.22 -3.53
N GLY A 366 17.27 4.99 -4.48
CA GLY A 366 17.47 4.58 -5.86
C GLY A 366 16.18 4.29 -6.62
N SER A 367 16.16 3.15 -7.30
CA SER A 367 15.04 2.71 -8.13
C SER A 367 14.00 1.87 -7.39
N HIS A 368 14.20 1.60 -6.10
CA HIS A 368 13.26 0.81 -5.31
C HIS A 368 11.92 1.52 -5.15
N HIS A 369 10.88 0.90 -5.64
CA HIS A 369 9.51 1.43 -5.53
C HIS A 369 8.48 0.31 -5.66
N VAL A 370 7.26 0.65 -5.31
CA VAL A 370 6.06 -0.10 -5.67
C VAL A 370 5.12 0.79 -6.47
N ARG A 371 4.21 0.18 -7.23
CA ARG A 371 3.14 0.92 -7.90
C ARG A 371 1.79 0.51 -7.35
N HIS A 372 1.06 1.51 -6.89
CA HIS A 372 -0.35 1.40 -6.55
C HIS A 372 -1.19 1.42 -7.82
N ALA A 373 -2.30 0.71 -7.83
CA ALA A 373 -3.26 0.75 -8.92
C ALA A 373 -3.74 2.17 -9.19
N ASP A 374 -3.88 2.50 -10.46
CA ASP A 374 -4.50 3.75 -10.86
C ASP A 374 -6.04 3.64 -10.75
N TRP A 375 -6.68 4.76 -10.46
CA TRP A 375 -8.14 4.84 -10.45
C TRP A 375 -8.64 4.85 -11.89
N SER A 376 -9.60 4.00 -12.18
CA SER A 376 -10.34 3.97 -13.46
C SER A 376 -11.63 4.75 -13.33
#